data_3f25e1b8875cd082e5335e5b14182ed1
#
_entry.id   3f25e1b8875cd082e5335e5b14182ed1
#
_cell.length_a   1.000
_cell.length_b   1.000
_cell.length_c   1.000
_cell.angle_alpha   90.00
_cell.angle_beta   90.00
_cell.angle_gamma   90.00
#
_symmetry.space_group_name_H-M   'P 1'
#
loop_
_entity.id
_entity.type
_entity.pdbx_description
1 polymer ?
#
loop_
_entity_poly.entity_id
_entity_poly.type
_entity_poly.pdbx_seq_one_letter_code
_entity_poly.pdbx_strand_id
1 'polypeptide(L)'
;MQKFDKLSGVAAPLNILNIDTDMIIPKQFLKTIKRSGLGVNLFSEMRYTDDGGENKDFVLNKPAYRSAEILVAGDNFGCGSSREHAPWALLDFGIRCVISTSFADIFYNNCFKNGILPIKVTADERDALLADAEDSENPELS
;
A
#
# COMPACT_ATOMS: atom_id res chain seq x y z
N MET A 1 -9.64 14.72 7.46
CA MET A 1 -8.39 14.26 6.82
C MET A 1 -7.20 14.81 7.58
N GLN A 2 -6.23 13.96 7.83
CA GLN A 2 -5.01 14.37 8.51
C GLN A 2 -4.11 15.19 7.58
N LYS A 3 -3.57 16.28 8.08
CA LYS A 3 -2.69 17.14 7.31
C LYS A 3 -1.24 16.64 7.39
N PHE A 4 -0.57 16.62 6.25
CA PHE A 4 0.83 16.22 6.16
C PHE A 4 1.73 17.44 5.94
N ASP A 5 2.64 17.70 6.86
CA ASP A 5 3.77 18.59 6.63
C ASP A 5 5.02 17.77 6.33
N LYS A 6 5.16 16.63 7.00
CA LYS A 6 6.29 15.72 6.85
C LYS A 6 5.86 14.33 7.29
N LEU A 7 6.29 13.33 6.55
CA LEU A 7 6.12 11.93 6.92
C LEU A 7 7.45 11.21 6.81
N SER A 8 7.81 10.50 7.88
CA SER A 8 9.02 9.70 7.94
C SER A 8 8.64 8.36 8.55
N GLY A 9 9.07 7.27 7.94
CA GLY A 9 8.74 5.94 8.45
C GLY A 9 9.30 4.83 7.58
N VAL A 10 9.00 3.60 7.97
CA VAL A 10 9.44 2.41 7.25
C VAL A 10 8.73 2.34 5.90
N ALA A 11 9.50 2.17 4.84
CA ALA A 11 8.98 2.00 3.48
C ALA A 11 9.08 0.54 3.06
N ALA A 12 7.96 -0.02 2.58
CA ALA A 12 7.91 -1.38 2.06
C ALA A 12 8.01 -1.36 0.54
N PRO A 13 8.97 -2.12 -0.05
CA PRO A 13 9.07 -2.22 -1.51
C PRO A 13 8.08 -3.25 -2.02
N LEU A 14 7.16 -2.83 -2.87
CA LEU A 14 6.19 -3.70 -3.53
C LEU A 14 6.29 -3.48 -5.03
N ASN A 15 7.32 -4.05 -5.64
CA ASN A 15 7.65 -3.84 -7.05
C ASN A 15 6.78 -4.72 -7.96
N ILE A 16 5.48 -4.45 -7.98
CA ILE A 16 4.49 -5.14 -8.80
C ILE A 16 3.77 -4.10 -9.64
N LEU A 17 3.64 -4.36 -10.94
CA LEU A 17 2.91 -3.49 -11.86
C LEU A 17 1.40 -3.74 -11.76
N ASN A 18 0.61 -2.73 -12.05
CA ASN A 18 -0.85 -2.85 -12.16
C ASN A 18 -1.51 -3.47 -10.92
N ILE A 19 -1.09 -3.04 -9.75
CA ILE A 19 -1.77 -3.46 -8.51
C ILE A 19 -3.17 -2.88 -8.53
N ASP A 20 -4.17 -3.75 -8.77
CA ASP A 20 -5.55 -3.33 -8.87
C ASP A 20 -6.25 -3.33 -7.49
N THR A 21 -7.44 -2.75 -7.45
CA THR A 21 -8.18 -2.63 -6.20
C THR A 21 -8.59 -3.98 -5.63
N ASP A 22 -8.78 -5.00 -6.46
CA ASP A 22 -9.11 -6.35 -5.99
C ASP A 22 -7.90 -7.03 -5.33
N MET A 23 -6.68 -6.71 -5.78
CA MET A 23 -5.45 -7.15 -5.11
C MET A 23 -5.29 -6.46 -3.76
N ILE A 24 -5.60 -5.17 -3.70
CA ILE A 24 -5.49 -4.37 -2.45
C ILE A 24 -6.50 -4.89 -1.42
N ILE A 25 -7.75 -5.02 -1.80
CA ILE A 25 -8.80 -5.55 -0.93
C ILE A 25 -9.77 -6.41 -1.75
N PRO A 26 -9.73 -7.75 -1.60
CA PRO A 26 -10.63 -8.64 -2.35
C PRO A 26 -12.09 -8.33 -2.08
N LYS A 27 -12.93 -8.52 -3.10
CA LYS A 27 -14.33 -8.12 -3.07
C LYS A 27 -15.16 -8.80 -1.98
N GLN A 28 -14.75 -9.98 -1.50
CA GLN A 28 -15.46 -10.64 -0.42
C GLN A 28 -15.44 -9.86 0.89
N PHE A 29 -14.53 -8.88 1.03
CA PHE A 29 -14.42 -8.04 2.22
C PHE A 29 -15.14 -6.70 2.07
N LEU A 30 -15.87 -6.47 0.97
CA LEU A 30 -16.50 -5.18 0.69
C LEU A 30 -17.89 -5.00 1.30
N LYS A 31 -18.38 -5.99 2.02
CA LYS A 31 -19.72 -5.93 2.65
C LYS A 31 -19.79 -4.99 3.85
N THR A 32 -18.65 -4.69 4.44
CA THR A 32 -18.61 -3.80 5.60
C THR A 32 -18.65 -2.34 5.16
N ILE A 33 -19.30 -1.50 5.96
CA ILE A 33 -19.26 -0.05 5.82
C ILE A 33 -18.29 0.59 6.83
N LYS A 34 -17.67 -0.22 7.68
CA LYS A 34 -16.68 0.28 8.64
C LYS A 34 -15.35 0.52 7.96
N ARG A 35 -14.72 1.64 8.28
CA ARG A 35 -13.41 2.01 7.76
C ARG A 35 -12.26 1.30 8.49
N SER A 36 -12.51 0.85 9.71
CA SER A 36 -11.53 0.14 10.53
C SER A 36 -11.70 -1.36 10.42
N GLY A 37 -10.62 -2.10 10.71
CA GLY A 37 -10.64 -3.56 10.69
C GLY A 37 -10.34 -4.17 9.33
N LEU A 38 -10.15 -3.38 8.28
CA LEU A 38 -9.84 -3.88 6.94
C LEU A 38 -8.35 -4.16 6.74
N GLY A 39 -7.49 -3.64 7.61
CA GLY A 39 -6.04 -3.81 7.48
C GLY A 39 -5.60 -5.26 7.50
N VAL A 40 -6.30 -6.12 8.26
CA VAL A 40 -6.01 -7.56 8.30
C VAL A 40 -6.29 -8.23 6.96
N ASN A 41 -7.14 -7.62 6.12
CA ASN A 41 -7.52 -8.15 4.82
C ASN A 41 -6.74 -7.48 3.66
N LEU A 42 -5.91 -6.49 3.97
CA LEU A 42 -5.10 -5.80 2.97
C LEU A 42 -4.19 -6.80 2.25
N PHE A 43 -4.23 -6.82 0.93
CA PHE A 43 -3.47 -7.76 0.10
C PHE A 43 -3.67 -9.23 0.52
N SER A 44 -4.89 -9.57 0.94
CA SER A 44 -5.19 -10.86 1.57
C SER A 44 -4.72 -12.07 0.75
N GLU A 45 -4.90 -12.04 -0.57
CA GLU A 45 -4.53 -13.16 -1.43
C GLU A 45 -3.02 -13.36 -1.53
N MET A 46 -2.24 -12.30 -1.31
CA MET A 46 -0.78 -12.37 -1.33
C MET A 46 -0.18 -12.59 0.06
N ARG A 47 -0.86 -12.09 1.10
CA ARG A 47 -0.37 -12.18 2.48
C ARG A 47 -0.60 -13.53 3.13
N TYR A 48 -1.64 -14.24 2.72
CA TYR A 48 -2.04 -15.48 3.38
C TYR A 48 -2.03 -16.64 2.40
N THR A 49 -1.71 -17.83 2.92
CA THR A 49 -1.78 -19.07 2.18
C THR A 49 -3.17 -19.66 2.30
N ASP A 50 -3.50 -20.66 1.47
CA ASP A 50 -4.83 -21.30 1.46
C ASP A 50 -5.20 -21.95 2.80
N ASP A 51 -4.21 -22.35 3.58
CA ASP A 51 -4.43 -22.96 4.90
C ASP A 51 -4.57 -21.93 6.04
N GLY A 52 -4.61 -20.64 5.69
CA GLY A 52 -4.77 -19.56 6.66
C GLY A 52 -3.49 -19.05 7.29
N GLY A 53 -2.34 -19.62 6.95
CA GLY A 53 -1.05 -19.15 7.43
C GLY A 53 -0.56 -17.93 6.65
N GLU A 54 0.48 -17.28 7.16
CA GLU A 54 1.10 -16.15 6.48
C GLU A 54 2.09 -16.60 5.40
N ASN A 55 2.04 -15.94 4.25
CA ASN A 55 3.05 -16.10 3.22
C ASN A 55 4.30 -15.32 3.61
N LYS A 56 5.33 -16.00 4.07
CA LYS A 56 6.55 -15.37 4.60
C LYS A 56 7.36 -14.61 3.53
N ASP A 57 7.12 -14.90 2.27
CA ASP A 57 7.82 -14.22 1.17
C ASP A 57 7.19 -12.87 0.82
N PHE A 58 5.96 -12.62 1.25
CA PHE A 58 5.33 -11.33 0.98
C PHE A 58 5.93 -10.24 1.88
N VAL A 59 6.24 -9.08 1.26
CA VAL A 59 7.02 -8.02 1.93
C VAL A 59 6.40 -7.54 3.24
N LEU A 60 5.08 -7.34 3.28
CA LEU A 60 4.42 -6.80 4.48
C LEU A 60 4.33 -7.82 5.63
N ASN A 61 4.62 -9.09 5.37
CA ASN A 61 4.68 -10.11 6.40
C ASN A 61 6.08 -10.26 7.00
N LYS A 62 7.09 -9.65 6.39
CA LYS A 62 8.45 -9.68 6.90
C LYS A 62 8.58 -8.76 8.12
N PRO A 63 9.33 -9.16 9.18
CA PRO A 63 9.41 -8.35 10.40
C PRO A 63 9.84 -6.90 10.18
N ALA A 64 10.75 -6.65 9.23
CA ALA A 64 11.23 -5.30 8.95
C ALA A 64 10.14 -4.38 8.40
N TYR A 65 9.06 -4.93 7.82
CA TYR A 65 8.04 -4.15 7.09
C TYR A 65 6.63 -4.25 7.67
N ARG A 66 6.42 -4.98 8.75
CA ARG A 66 5.08 -5.16 9.35
C ARG A 66 4.45 -3.85 9.81
N SER A 67 5.25 -2.87 10.16
CA SER A 67 4.78 -1.55 10.59
C SER A 67 5.06 -0.48 9.55
N ALA A 68 5.16 -0.84 8.28
CA ALA A 68 5.41 0.11 7.21
C ALA A 68 4.34 1.19 7.13
N GLU A 69 4.75 2.42 6.93
CA GLU A 69 3.87 3.58 6.75
C GLU A 69 3.90 4.10 5.32
N ILE A 70 4.91 3.69 4.54
CA ILE A 70 5.12 4.11 3.16
C ILE A 70 5.19 2.85 2.30
N LEU A 71 4.50 2.88 1.16
CA LEU A 71 4.53 1.78 0.18
C LEU A 71 5.11 2.32 -1.12
N VAL A 72 6.18 1.69 -1.62
CA VAL A 72 6.77 2.03 -2.92
C VAL A 72 6.39 0.93 -3.90
N ALA A 73 5.61 1.28 -4.91
CA ALA A 73 4.97 0.31 -5.79
C ALA A 73 5.32 0.53 -7.26
N GLY A 74 5.00 -0.44 -8.10
CA GLY A 74 5.15 -0.35 -9.55
C GLY A 74 4.08 0.53 -10.19
N ASP A 75 4.13 0.63 -11.51
CA ASP A 75 3.26 1.54 -12.27
C ASP A 75 1.77 1.19 -12.15
N ASN A 76 0.93 2.20 -12.33
CA ASN A 76 -0.52 2.07 -12.43
C ASN A 76 -1.17 1.46 -11.16
N PHE A 77 -0.82 2.01 -10.01
CA PHE A 77 -1.33 1.57 -8.72
C PHE A 77 -2.81 1.96 -8.56
N GLY A 78 -3.60 1.02 -8.05
CA GLY A 78 -5.01 1.26 -7.77
C GLY A 78 -5.92 1.15 -8.98
N CYS A 79 -5.47 0.51 -10.07
CA CYS A 79 -6.30 0.32 -11.26
C CYS A 79 -7.47 -0.64 -10.95
N GLY A 80 -8.38 -0.77 -11.91
CA GLY A 80 -9.56 -1.63 -11.77
C GLY A 80 -10.76 -0.88 -11.22
N SER A 81 -11.66 -1.59 -10.56
CA SER A 81 -12.91 -1.03 -10.05
C SER A 81 -12.68 -0.01 -8.94
N SER A 82 -13.48 1.06 -8.96
CA SER A 82 -13.42 2.09 -7.92
C SER A 82 -13.96 1.56 -6.60
N ARG A 83 -13.11 1.57 -5.55
CA ARG A 83 -13.48 1.10 -4.22
C ARG A 83 -12.82 1.96 -3.16
N GLU A 84 -13.62 2.62 -2.32
CA GLU A 84 -13.07 3.35 -1.17
C GLU A 84 -12.48 2.40 -0.13
N HIS A 85 -12.90 1.14 -0.11
CA HIS A 85 -12.35 0.13 0.80
C HIS A 85 -10.84 -0.06 0.61
N ALA A 86 -10.31 0.16 -0.60
CA ALA A 86 -8.88 0.04 -0.84
C ALA A 86 -8.06 1.06 -0.03
N PRO A 87 -8.33 2.38 -0.09
CA PRO A 87 -7.66 3.32 0.81
C PRO A 87 -7.93 3.03 2.29
N TRP A 88 -9.14 2.60 2.65
CA TRP A 88 -9.45 2.27 4.04
C TRP A 88 -8.58 1.12 4.56
N ALA A 89 -8.40 0.07 3.76
CA ALA A 89 -7.56 -1.07 4.14
C ALA A 89 -6.09 -0.66 4.29
N LEU A 90 -5.58 0.14 3.36
CA LEU A 90 -4.22 0.66 3.44
C LEU A 90 -4.00 1.47 4.72
N LEU A 91 -4.92 2.38 4.99
CA LEU A 91 -4.82 3.26 6.16
C LEU A 91 -4.94 2.48 7.47
N ASP A 92 -5.87 1.53 7.55
CA ASP A 92 -6.07 0.70 8.75
C ASP A 92 -4.85 -0.18 9.03
N PHE A 93 -4.16 -0.64 8.00
CA PHE A 93 -2.91 -1.37 8.15
C PHE A 93 -1.79 -0.47 8.71
N GLY A 94 -1.84 0.82 8.38
CA GLY A 94 -0.83 1.79 8.81
C GLY A 94 -0.13 2.50 7.68
N ILE A 95 -0.51 2.21 6.42
CA ILE A 95 0.09 2.87 5.24
C ILE A 95 -0.51 4.27 5.11
N ARG A 96 0.34 5.28 5.11
CA ARG A 96 -0.06 6.68 5.01
C ARG A 96 0.39 7.36 3.73
N CYS A 97 1.32 6.74 3.01
CA CYS A 97 1.87 7.27 1.77
C CYS A 97 2.09 6.12 0.78
N VAL A 98 1.71 6.33 -0.48
CA VAL A 98 2.01 5.39 -1.56
C VAL A 98 2.78 6.14 -2.64
N ILE A 99 3.93 5.60 -3.03
CA ILE A 99 4.81 6.18 -4.05
C ILE A 99 4.77 5.27 -5.27
N SER A 100 4.46 5.84 -6.42
CA SER A 100 4.41 5.11 -7.69
C SER A 100 4.70 6.08 -8.84
N THR A 101 5.00 5.55 -10.01
CA THR A 101 5.15 6.36 -11.22
C THR A 101 3.80 6.78 -11.79
N SER A 102 2.74 6.02 -11.51
CA SER A 102 1.39 6.38 -11.96
C SER A 102 0.33 5.74 -11.08
N PHE A 103 -0.84 6.36 -11.03
CA PHE A 103 -2.01 5.92 -10.28
C PHE A 103 -3.24 5.99 -11.16
N ALA A 104 -4.22 5.12 -10.93
CA ALA A 104 -5.56 5.29 -11.48
C ALA A 104 -6.19 6.54 -10.87
N ASP A 105 -6.87 7.35 -11.70
CA ASP A 105 -7.39 8.66 -11.29
C ASP A 105 -8.34 8.59 -10.09
N ILE A 106 -9.26 7.66 -10.10
CA ILE A 106 -10.25 7.54 -9.03
C ILE A 106 -9.57 7.14 -7.72
N PHE A 107 -8.65 6.19 -7.78
CA PHE A 107 -7.89 5.77 -6.61
C PHE A 107 -7.07 6.92 -6.05
N TYR A 108 -6.41 7.68 -6.93
CA TYR A 108 -5.60 8.84 -6.53
C TYR A 108 -6.43 9.85 -5.73
N ASN A 109 -7.63 10.16 -6.24
CA ASN A 109 -8.54 11.10 -5.57
C ASN A 109 -9.08 10.53 -4.25
N ASN A 110 -9.41 9.25 -4.23
CA ASN A 110 -9.91 8.61 -3.01
C ASN A 110 -8.86 8.55 -1.91
N CYS A 111 -7.58 8.45 -2.26
CA CYS A 111 -6.50 8.50 -1.29
C CYS A 111 -6.49 9.83 -0.55
N PHE A 112 -6.57 10.94 -1.26
CA PHE A 112 -6.63 12.28 -0.63
C PHE A 112 -7.81 12.41 0.29
N LYS A 113 -8.99 11.95 -0.11
CA LYS A 113 -10.20 12.03 0.70
C LYS A 113 -10.05 11.25 2.01
N ASN A 114 -9.24 10.22 2.04
CA ASN A 114 -9.12 9.31 3.17
C ASN A 114 -7.82 9.48 3.96
N GLY A 115 -7.02 10.49 3.64
CA GLY A 115 -5.82 10.80 4.42
C GLY A 115 -4.57 10.03 4.04
N ILE A 116 -4.56 9.43 2.86
CA ILE A 116 -3.36 8.81 2.29
C ILE A 116 -2.76 9.76 1.27
N LEU A 117 -1.44 9.93 1.30
CA LEU A 117 -0.73 10.78 0.36
C LEU A 117 -0.19 9.96 -0.82
N PRO A 118 -0.76 10.08 -2.02
CA PRO A 118 -0.18 9.44 -3.20
C PRO A 118 0.86 10.37 -3.82
N ILE A 119 2.06 9.86 -4.10
CA ILE A 119 3.16 10.63 -4.68
C ILE A 119 3.57 10.01 -6.00
N LYS A 120 3.53 10.80 -7.08
CA LYS A 120 4.03 10.41 -8.40
C LYS A 120 5.50 10.78 -8.50
N VAL A 121 6.32 9.85 -8.98
CA VAL A 121 7.75 10.05 -9.21
C VAL A 121 8.12 9.53 -10.59
N THR A 122 9.32 9.84 -11.06
CA THR A 122 9.84 9.25 -12.29
C THR A 122 10.24 7.80 -12.05
N ALA A 123 10.41 7.03 -13.13
CA ALA A 123 10.85 5.63 -13.03
C ALA A 123 12.21 5.53 -12.34
N ASP A 124 13.14 6.42 -12.65
CA ASP A 124 14.45 6.44 -12.01
C ASP A 124 14.36 6.74 -10.52
N GLU A 125 13.52 7.70 -10.14
CA GLU A 125 13.28 8.03 -8.73
C GLU A 125 12.64 6.86 -7.99
N ARG A 126 11.66 6.20 -8.62
CA ARG A 126 11.02 5.03 -8.04
C ARG A 126 12.03 3.91 -7.80
N ASP A 127 12.88 3.62 -8.78
CA ASP A 127 13.86 2.56 -8.67
C ASP A 127 14.87 2.85 -7.56
N ALA A 128 15.29 4.10 -7.40
CA ALA A 128 16.16 4.52 -6.30
C ALA A 128 15.48 4.31 -4.94
N LEU A 129 14.20 4.67 -4.83
CA LEU A 129 13.43 4.48 -3.59
C LEU A 129 13.19 3.01 -3.29
N LEU A 130 12.96 2.18 -4.30
CA LEU A 130 12.84 0.73 -4.12
C LEU A 130 14.14 0.13 -3.57
N ALA A 131 15.29 0.56 -4.10
CA ALA A 131 16.58 0.08 -3.63
C ALA A 131 16.80 0.46 -2.16
N ASP A 132 16.46 1.69 -1.79
CA ASP A 132 16.56 2.16 -0.40
C ASP A 132 15.62 1.38 0.52
N ALA A 133 14.40 1.12 0.06
CA ALA A 133 13.40 0.38 0.85
C ALA A 133 13.77 -1.10 1.01
N GLU A 134 14.47 -1.68 0.05
CA GLU A 134 14.91 -3.07 0.12
C GLU A 134 16.06 -3.28 1.11
N ASP A 135 16.71 -2.21 1.57
CA ASP A 135 17.71 -2.27 2.63
C ASP A 135 17.01 -2.51 3.96
N SER A 136 16.92 -3.78 4.37
CA SER A 136 16.21 -4.18 5.60
C SER A 136 16.89 -3.69 6.87
N GLU A 137 18.12 -3.19 6.78
CA GLU A 137 18.81 -2.59 7.92
C GLU A 137 18.42 -1.12 8.10
N ASN A 138 17.98 -0.46 7.01
CA ASN A 138 17.60 0.95 7.06
C ASN A 138 16.45 1.24 6.08
N PRO A 139 15.26 0.64 6.29
CA PRO A 139 14.13 0.80 5.37
C PRO A 139 13.36 2.12 5.52
N GLU A 140 13.83 3.05 6.33
CA GLU A 140 13.11 4.30 6.57
C GLU A 140 13.32 5.33 5.46
N LEU A 141 12.22 6.01 5.12
CA LEU A 141 12.20 7.16 4.20
C LEU A 141 11.53 8.35 4.87
N SER A 142 11.88 9.53 4.42
CA SER A 142 11.23 10.76 4.91
C SER A 142 10.97 11.77 3.78
#